data_f8bd228a4b31694f7f156ef35c721ece
#
_entry.id   f8bd228a4b31694f7f156ef35c721ece
#
_cell.length_a   1.000
_cell.length_b   1.000
_cell.length_c   1.000
_cell.angle_alpha   90.00
_cell.angle_beta   90.00
_cell.angle_gamma   90.00
#
_symmetry.space_group_name_H-M   'P 1'
#
loop_
_entity.id
_entity.type
_entity.pdbx_description
1 polymer ?
#
loop_
_entity_poly.entity_id
_entity_poly.type
_entity_poly.pdbx_seq_one_letter_code
_entity_poly.pdbx_strand_id
1 'polypeptide(L)'
;SGFVVSSDSVRGPKSNGAKTTGILIYTDTGPRIPAVPFGLGGFLCMNSPVRRTGTLFANGGTTNQCDATFDADMNAFAHGLLGGNPQAYLLVPGTLVTLQIWGRDTFAHGNYLSGALEYSICP
;
A
#
# COMPACT_ATOMS: atom_id res chain seq x y z
N SER A 1 17.24 9.63 0.41
CA SER A 1 16.07 9.38 1.13
C SER A 1 14.86 9.56 0.33
N GLY A 2 13.85 9.11 0.83
CA GLY A 2 12.78 8.77 0.03
C GLY A 2 11.49 9.47 0.31
N PHE A 3 10.51 9.03 -0.41
CA PHE A 3 9.13 9.40 -0.21
C PHE A 3 8.44 8.19 0.43
N VAL A 4 8.12 8.29 1.70
CA VAL A 4 7.52 7.17 2.44
C VAL A 4 6.03 7.38 2.55
N VAL A 5 5.27 6.37 2.14
CA VAL A 5 3.82 6.32 2.30
C VAL A 5 3.51 5.39 3.46
N SER A 6 2.69 5.86 4.38
CA SER A 6 2.33 5.10 5.58
C SER A 6 0.84 4.92 5.71
N SER A 7 0.45 3.77 6.23
CA SER A 7 -0.91 3.50 6.65
C SER A 7 -0.89 3.13 8.13
N ASP A 8 -1.70 3.79 8.93
CA ASP A 8 -1.81 3.51 10.36
C ASP A 8 -2.98 2.56 10.67
N SER A 9 -3.21 2.34 11.94
CA SER A 9 -4.29 1.48 12.42
C SER A 9 -4.22 0.06 11.86
N VAL A 10 -3.00 -0.39 11.58
CA VAL A 10 -2.72 -1.73 11.09
C VAL A 10 -2.65 -2.67 12.30
N ARG A 11 -3.12 -3.89 12.11
CA ARG A 11 -3.04 -4.86 13.18
C ARG A 11 -1.60 -5.19 13.53
N GLY A 12 -1.28 -5.16 14.81
CA GLY A 12 0.02 -5.53 15.33
C GLY A 12 0.27 -7.04 15.24
N PRO A 13 1.41 -7.50 15.75
CA PRO A 13 1.78 -8.91 15.62
C PRO A 13 0.81 -9.82 16.36
N LYS A 14 0.71 -11.05 15.89
CA LYS A 14 -0.02 -12.10 16.60
C LYS A 14 0.76 -12.52 17.84
N SER A 15 0.08 -13.23 18.74
CA SER A 15 0.69 -13.73 19.97
C SER A 15 1.89 -14.66 19.70
N ASN A 16 1.96 -15.29 18.52
CA ASN A 16 3.11 -16.11 18.12
C ASN A 16 4.22 -15.29 17.47
N GLY A 17 4.11 -13.97 17.42
CA GLY A 17 5.11 -13.08 16.81
C GLY A 17 4.96 -12.85 15.32
N ALA A 18 4.01 -13.49 14.65
CA ALA A 18 3.80 -13.31 13.21
C ALA A 18 3.27 -11.90 12.91
N LYS A 19 3.91 -11.22 11.98
CA LYS A 19 3.52 -9.86 11.58
C LYS A 19 2.39 -9.90 10.56
N THR A 20 1.52 -8.91 10.63
CA THR A 20 0.53 -8.66 9.59
C THR A 20 1.23 -8.26 8.29
N THR A 21 0.75 -8.76 7.18
CA THR A 21 1.33 -8.49 5.87
C THR A 21 0.37 -7.71 4.98
N GLY A 22 0.94 -7.02 3.99
CA GLY A 22 0.18 -6.29 3.00
C GLY A 22 1.03 -5.99 1.78
N ILE A 23 0.43 -5.33 0.82
CA ILE A 23 1.14 -4.79 -0.34
C ILE A 23 0.60 -3.39 -0.62
N LEU A 24 1.43 -2.57 -1.23
CA LEU A 24 0.99 -1.31 -1.79
C LEU A 24 0.63 -1.56 -3.24
N ILE A 25 -0.54 -1.08 -3.66
CA ILE A 25 -0.97 -1.11 -5.05
C ILE A 25 -1.02 0.30 -5.61
N TYR A 26 -0.69 0.45 -6.88
CA TYR A 26 -0.57 1.76 -7.49
C TYR A 26 -0.91 1.73 -8.97
N THR A 27 -1.22 2.90 -9.52
CA THR A 27 -1.49 3.07 -10.95
C THR A 27 -1.14 4.48 -11.40
N ASP A 28 -0.88 4.65 -12.68
CA ASP A 28 -0.73 5.96 -13.32
C ASP A 28 -1.98 6.38 -14.12
N THR A 29 -3.02 5.57 -14.08
CA THR A 29 -4.26 5.80 -14.86
C THR A 29 -5.31 6.62 -14.12
N GLY A 30 -5.00 7.04 -12.90
CA GLY A 30 -5.85 7.93 -12.13
C GLY A 30 -6.85 7.22 -11.23
N PRO A 31 -7.59 8.01 -10.44
CA PRO A 31 -8.58 7.47 -9.52
C PRO A 31 -9.79 6.92 -10.25
N ARG A 32 -10.38 5.90 -9.69
CA ARG A 32 -11.63 5.32 -10.19
C ARG A 32 -12.83 5.98 -9.51
N ILE A 33 -13.70 6.58 -10.31
CA ILE A 33 -14.88 7.28 -9.82
C ILE A 33 -16.10 6.76 -10.55
N PRO A 34 -17.09 6.15 -9.85
CA PRO A 34 -17.07 5.84 -8.42
C PRO A 34 -16.15 4.68 -8.07
N ALA A 35 -15.65 4.68 -6.84
CA ALA A 35 -14.89 3.56 -6.32
C ALA A 35 -15.77 2.30 -6.27
N VAL A 36 -15.15 1.14 -6.40
CA VAL A 36 -15.88 -0.14 -6.39
C VAL A 36 -15.60 -0.89 -5.09
N PRO A 37 -16.60 -1.61 -4.55
CA PRO A 37 -16.37 -2.45 -3.38
C PRO A 37 -15.29 -3.49 -3.65
N PHE A 38 -14.46 -3.75 -2.65
CA PHE A 38 -13.39 -4.72 -2.74
C PHE A 38 -13.46 -5.68 -1.57
N GLY A 39 -13.98 -6.87 -1.81
CA GLY A 39 -14.13 -7.87 -0.76
C GLY A 39 -14.97 -7.35 0.39
N LEU A 40 -14.52 -7.60 1.62
CA LEU A 40 -15.19 -7.17 2.85
C LEU A 40 -14.62 -5.87 3.42
N GLY A 41 -13.55 -5.35 2.84
CA GLY A 41 -12.77 -4.32 3.52
C GLY A 41 -12.41 -3.11 2.66
N GLY A 42 -13.36 -2.34 2.21
CA GLY A 42 -13.09 -1.06 1.60
C GLY A 42 -13.42 -1.00 0.11
N PHE A 43 -12.93 0.06 -0.52
CA PHE A 43 -13.24 0.37 -1.91
C PHE A 43 -11.96 0.52 -2.71
N LEU A 44 -11.93 -0.09 -3.89
CA LEU A 44 -10.85 0.12 -4.85
C LEU A 44 -11.08 1.45 -5.56
N CYS A 45 -10.14 2.37 -5.36
CA CYS A 45 -10.22 3.74 -5.86
C CYS A 45 -9.30 4.00 -7.06
N MET A 46 -8.89 2.97 -7.78
CA MET A 46 -7.92 3.10 -8.86
C MET A 46 -8.41 2.46 -10.13
N ASN A 47 -8.07 3.09 -11.26
CA ASN A 47 -8.30 2.52 -12.57
C ASN A 47 -7.23 1.48 -12.93
N SER A 48 -7.61 0.52 -13.77
CA SER A 48 -6.65 -0.46 -14.31
C SER A 48 -5.70 0.20 -15.32
N PRO A 49 -4.51 -0.34 -15.52
CA PRO A 49 -3.94 -1.50 -14.84
C PRO A 49 -3.35 -1.14 -13.48
N VAL A 50 -3.61 -1.97 -12.49
CA VAL A 50 -3.08 -1.81 -11.14
C VAL A 50 -1.83 -2.65 -10.99
N ARG A 51 -0.77 -2.04 -10.45
CA ARG A 51 0.51 -2.70 -10.17
C ARG A 51 0.72 -2.76 -8.67
N ARG A 52 1.69 -3.53 -8.24
CA ARG A 52 1.94 -3.73 -6.81
C ARG A 52 3.42 -3.69 -6.48
N THR A 53 3.72 -3.35 -5.24
CA THR A 53 5.05 -3.53 -4.63
C THR A 53 5.21 -4.97 -4.15
N GLY A 54 6.38 -5.28 -3.61
CA GLY A 54 6.56 -6.50 -2.84
C GLY A 54 5.79 -6.47 -1.52
N THR A 55 5.87 -7.55 -0.78
CA THR A 55 5.17 -7.68 0.50
C THR A 55 5.67 -6.65 1.51
N LEU A 56 4.72 -5.98 2.16
CA LEU A 56 4.99 -5.12 3.30
C LEU A 56 4.72 -5.90 4.58
N PHE A 57 5.51 -5.62 5.61
CA PHE A 57 5.28 -6.17 6.94
C PHE A 57 4.93 -5.03 7.89
N ALA A 58 3.94 -5.26 8.75
CA ALA A 58 3.55 -4.26 9.71
C ALA A 58 4.70 -3.93 10.66
N ASN A 59 4.88 -2.64 10.95
CA ASN A 59 5.92 -2.14 11.83
C ASN A 59 5.34 -1.79 13.18
N GLY A 60 6.05 -2.20 14.25
CA GLY A 60 5.65 -1.89 15.61
C GLY A 60 4.34 -2.52 16.00
N GLY A 61 3.63 -1.82 16.85
CA GLY A 61 2.32 -2.25 17.31
C GLY A 61 2.37 -3.19 18.49
N THR A 62 1.27 -3.19 19.22
CA THR A 62 1.04 -4.09 20.35
C THR A 62 0.36 -5.35 19.84
N THR A 63 0.70 -6.49 20.42
CA THR A 63 0.10 -7.79 20.07
C THR A 63 -1.41 -7.69 20.04
N ASN A 64 -1.99 -8.08 18.92
CA ASN A 64 -3.43 -8.11 18.66
C ASN A 64 -4.16 -6.75 18.76
N GLN A 65 -3.43 -5.64 18.76
CA GLN A 65 -4.01 -4.30 18.72
C GLN A 65 -3.88 -3.69 17.32
N CYS A 66 -4.64 -2.63 17.06
CA CYS A 66 -4.62 -1.95 15.76
C CYS A 66 -3.80 -0.65 15.85
N ASP A 67 -2.55 -0.76 16.24
CA ASP A 67 -1.64 0.37 16.46
C ASP A 67 -0.31 0.23 15.70
N ALA A 68 -0.23 -0.70 14.76
CA ALA A 68 0.92 -0.84 13.88
C ALA A 68 0.76 0.02 12.62
N THR A 69 1.81 0.06 11.82
CA THR A 69 1.81 0.78 10.54
C THR A 69 2.34 -0.10 9.41
N PHE A 70 1.87 0.17 8.19
CA PHE A 70 2.59 -0.21 6.98
C PHE A 70 3.32 1.01 6.46
N ASP A 71 4.58 0.85 6.08
CA ASP A 71 5.41 1.92 5.53
C ASP A 71 6.05 1.44 4.25
N ALA A 72 5.96 2.26 3.20
CA ALA A 72 6.56 1.94 1.91
C ALA A 72 7.34 3.15 1.39
N ASP A 73 8.64 2.99 1.20
CA ASP A 73 9.47 3.99 0.54
C ASP A 73 9.31 3.86 -0.97
N MET A 74 8.44 4.69 -1.55
CA MET A 74 8.15 4.63 -2.97
C MET A 74 9.31 5.08 -3.84
N ASN A 75 10.18 5.94 -3.31
CA ASN A 75 11.37 6.33 -4.05
C ASN A 75 12.36 5.16 -4.15
N ALA A 76 12.60 4.48 -3.05
CA ALA A 76 13.45 3.30 -3.06
C ALA A 76 12.86 2.19 -3.94
N PHE A 77 11.56 1.99 -3.89
CA PHE A 77 10.90 1.00 -4.75
C PHE A 77 11.08 1.35 -6.22
N ALA A 78 10.85 2.61 -6.59
CA ALA A 78 10.96 3.07 -7.98
C ALA A 78 12.37 2.84 -8.55
N HIS A 79 13.39 2.93 -7.71
CA HIS A 79 14.78 2.70 -8.12
C HIS A 79 15.21 1.23 -8.01
N GLY A 80 14.29 0.33 -7.73
CA GLY A 80 14.57 -1.10 -7.68
C GLY A 80 15.26 -1.59 -6.42
N LEU A 81 15.37 -0.75 -5.38
CA LEU A 81 16.10 -1.08 -4.16
C LEU A 81 15.33 -2.02 -3.24
N LEU A 82 14.03 -2.15 -3.42
CA LEU A 82 13.17 -2.99 -2.59
C LEU A 82 12.73 -4.27 -3.30
N GLY A 83 13.30 -4.55 -4.47
CA GLY A 83 12.88 -5.69 -5.26
C GLY A 83 11.54 -5.46 -5.96
N GLY A 84 10.89 -6.54 -6.39
CA GLY A 84 9.65 -6.46 -7.14
C GLY A 84 9.89 -6.01 -8.58
N ASN A 85 8.88 -5.40 -9.18
CA ASN A 85 8.93 -4.97 -10.57
C ASN A 85 8.37 -3.55 -10.70
N PRO A 86 9.15 -2.53 -10.27
CA PRO A 86 8.67 -1.15 -10.36
C PRO A 86 8.47 -0.73 -11.81
N GLN A 87 7.36 -0.04 -12.06
CA GLN A 87 7.04 0.46 -13.39
C GLN A 87 7.88 1.69 -13.71
N ALA A 88 8.28 1.83 -14.96
CA ALA A 88 9.16 2.92 -15.40
C ALA A 88 8.55 4.31 -15.17
N TYR A 89 7.23 4.44 -15.21
CA TYR A 89 6.59 5.74 -15.02
C TYR A 89 6.79 6.31 -13.61
N LEU A 90 7.17 5.48 -12.64
CA LEU A 90 7.48 5.95 -11.28
C LEU A 90 8.72 6.85 -11.24
N LEU A 91 9.49 6.91 -12.31
CA LEU A 91 10.68 7.77 -12.43
C LEU A 91 10.47 8.92 -13.43
N VAL A 92 9.28 9.06 -13.98
CA VAL A 92 9.00 10.08 -14.99
C VAL A 92 8.38 11.31 -14.33
N PRO A 93 9.06 12.48 -14.36
CA PRO A 93 8.52 13.71 -13.80
C PRO A 93 7.15 14.05 -14.37
N GLY A 94 6.24 14.52 -13.50
CA GLY A 94 4.88 14.88 -13.89
C GLY A 94 3.88 13.74 -13.86
N THR A 95 4.32 12.50 -13.71
CA THR A 95 3.39 11.38 -13.56
C THR A 95 2.59 11.50 -12.28
N LEU A 96 1.28 11.36 -12.38
CA LEU A 96 0.40 11.26 -11.22
C LEU A 96 0.24 9.80 -10.85
N VAL A 97 0.53 9.48 -9.61
CA VAL A 97 0.45 8.11 -9.10
C VAL A 97 -0.65 8.07 -8.04
N THR A 98 -1.61 7.18 -8.23
CA THR A 98 -2.66 6.89 -7.25
C THR A 98 -2.31 5.57 -6.59
N LEU A 99 -2.40 5.52 -5.27
CA LEU A 99 -2.04 4.31 -4.53
C LEU A 99 -2.97 4.04 -3.35
N GLN A 100 -3.00 2.78 -2.98
CA GLN A 100 -3.68 2.30 -1.78
C GLN A 100 -2.84 1.18 -1.17
N ILE A 101 -3.01 0.92 0.11
CA ILE A 101 -2.40 -0.23 0.76
C ILE A 101 -3.46 -1.31 0.96
N TRP A 102 -3.16 -2.50 0.47
CA TRP A 102 -3.98 -3.68 0.63
C TRP A 102 -3.37 -4.52 1.75
N GLY A 103 -4.09 -4.61 2.86
CA GLY A 103 -3.65 -5.37 4.02
C GLY A 103 -4.43 -6.66 4.20
N ARG A 104 -3.81 -7.61 4.89
CA ARG A 104 -4.46 -8.83 5.32
C ARG A 104 -4.69 -8.77 6.81
N ASP A 105 -5.95 -8.90 7.22
CA ASP A 105 -6.30 -9.16 8.60
C ASP A 105 -6.70 -10.62 8.70
N THR A 106 -5.78 -11.45 9.19
CA THR A 106 -5.99 -12.88 9.26
C THR A 106 -6.90 -13.30 10.42
N PHE A 107 -7.34 -12.33 11.24
CA PHE A 107 -8.14 -12.65 12.41
C PHE A 107 -9.64 -12.63 12.14
N ALA A 108 -10.16 -11.58 11.51
CA ALA A 108 -11.60 -11.38 11.48
C ALA A 108 -12.17 -11.12 10.10
N HIS A 109 -11.50 -10.36 9.25
CA HIS A 109 -12.10 -9.80 8.05
C HIS A 109 -11.35 -10.08 6.76
N GLY A 110 -10.26 -10.83 6.78
CA GLY A 110 -9.50 -11.16 5.59
C GLY A 110 -8.75 -9.95 5.04
N ASN A 111 -9.12 -9.49 3.86
CA ASN A 111 -8.42 -8.40 3.18
C ASN A 111 -9.15 -7.08 3.35
N TYR A 112 -8.37 -5.97 3.35
CA TYR A 112 -8.94 -4.63 3.36
C TYR A 112 -8.07 -3.69 2.54
N LEU A 113 -8.65 -2.57 2.11
CA LEU A 113 -7.95 -1.50 1.41
C LEU A 113 -7.99 -0.22 2.24
N SER A 114 -6.87 0.50 2.24
CA SER A 114 -6.79 1.83 2.82
C SER A 114 -7.53 2.86 1.95
N GLY A 115 -7.64 4.08 2.43
CA GLY A 115 -7.99 5.22 1.59
C GLY A 115 -6.93 5.42 0.50
N ALA A 116 -7.32 6.08 -0.58
CA ALA A 116 -6.41 6.35 -1.68
C ALA A 116 -5.60 7.62 -1.43
N LEU A 117 -4.37 7.62 -1.93
CA LEU A 117 -3.49 8.77 -1.96
C LEU A 117 -3.04 9.00 -3.40
N GLU A 118 -2.91 10.26 -3.77
CA GLU A 118 -2.35 10.63 -5.07
C GLU A 118 -1.13 11.53 -4.85
N TYR A 119 -0.08 11.32 -5.63
CA TYR A 119 1.09 12.19 -5.62
C TYR A 119 1.66 12.30 -7.03
N SER A 120 2.46 13.34 -7.27
CA SER A 120 3.14 13.51 -8.55
C SER A 120 4.63 13.32 -8.40
N ILE A 121 5.24 12.79 -9.44
CA ILE A 121 6.69 12.64 -9.49
C ILE A 121 7.30 14.01 -9.78
N CYS A 122 8.19 14.45 -8.90
CA CYS A 122 8.92 15.71 -9.10
C CYS A 122 10.08 15.54 -10.07
N PRO A 123 10.42 16.62 -10.79
CA PRO A 123 11.60 16.62 -11.64
C PRO A 123 12.89 16.41 -10.86
#